data_c303da0c6c54f51fd41510b4ac8e962b
#
_entry.id   c303da0c6c54f51fd41510b4ac8e962b
#
_cell.length_a   1.000
_cell.length_b   1.000
_cell.length_c   1.000
_cell.angle_alpha   90.00
_cell.angle_beta   90.00
_cell.angle_gamma   90.00
#
_symmetry.space_group_name_H-M   'P 1'
#
loop_
_entity.id
_entity.type
_entity.pdbx_description
1 polymer ?
#
loop_
_entity_poly.entity_id
_entity_poly.type
_entity_poly.pdbx_seq_one_letter_code
_entity_poly.pdbx_strand_id
1 'polypeptide(L)'
;MADHQALSAVFFLLLVPHVAWMAMAMPSSTLLHDKCELYAAGDRPSYDYCIRTLRVDSASAAADERGLAAMAIRIARSTAVATAAKIARLQRGETVPARRDGLAACAAEYAAAVRRLGRAARDVSRSRGAAGARELREAQTLLAEVTGAPELCDVAFEVAGGQGSPLDAADRELDVVVGLASDILPTRPMATTKP
;
A
#
# COMPACT_ATOMS: atom_id res chain seq x y z
N MET A 1 22.26 -36.40 54.45
CA MET A 1 21.69 -36.87 53.18
C MET A 1 20.44 -36.04 52.81
N ALA A 2 20.48 -34.70 52.94
CA ALA A 2 19.29 -33.84 52.64
C ALA A 2 19.57 -32.70 51.71
N ASP A 3 20.79 -32.51 51.22
CA ASP A 3 21.15 -31.32 50.44
C ASP A 3 21.16 -31.48 48.90
N HIS A 4 21.04 -32.70 48.38
CA HIS A 4 21.06 -32.94 46.94
C HIS A 4 19.69 -32.77 46.22
N GLN A 5 18.57 -32.75 46.95
CA GLN A 5 17.23 -32.60 46.34
C GLN A 5 16.84 -31.15 46.13
N ALA A 6 17.35 -30.21 46.91
CA ALA A 6 17.03 -28.79 46.79
C ALA A 6 17.68 -28.12 45.55
N LEU A 7 18.85 -28.56 45.13
CA LEU A 7 19.57 -28.01 43.98
C LEU A 7 18.95 -28.42 42.62
N SER A 8 18.30 -29.60 42.56
CA SER A 8 17.68 -30.08 41.32
C SER A 8 16.38 -29.32 40.97
N ALA A 9 15.62 -28.89 41.99
CA ALA A 9 14.37 -28.19 41.79
C ALA A 9 14.59 -26.73 41.31
N VAL A 10 15.66 -26.07 41.77
CA VAL A 10 15.99 -24.70 41.36
C VAL A 10 16.50 -24.64 39.93
N PHE A 11 17.21 -25.67 39.47
CA PHE A 11 17.73 -25.73 38.08
C PHE A 11 16.60 -25.95 37.05
N PHE A 12 15.54 -26.67 37.42
CA PHE A 12 14.38 -26.85 36.52
C PHE A 12 13.50 -25.61 36.42
N LEU A 13 13.42 -24.77 37.45
CA LEU A 13 12.61 -23.54 37.45
C LEU A 13 13.26 -22.41 36.67
N LEU A 14 14.56 -22.44 36.42
CA LEU A 14 15.28 -21.44 35.64
C LEU A 14 15.33 -21.73 34.12
N LEU A 15 15.05 -22.97 33.70
CA LEU A 15 15.08 -23.38 32.29
C LEU A 15 13.73 -23.24 31.56
N VAL A 16 12.62 -23.17 32.31
CA VAL A 16 11.27 -23.09 31.72
C VAL A 16 10.94 -21.77 31.05
N PRO A 17 11.40 -20.58 31.52
CA PRO A 17 11.04 -19.33 30.85
C PRO A 17 11.77 -19.05 29.51
N HIS A 18 12.87 -19.75 29.22
CA HIS A 18 13.63 -19.49 27.98
C HIS A 18 13.10 -20.23 26.74
N VAL A 19 12.29 -21.25 26.91
CA VAL A 19 11.72 -22.02 25.78
C VAL A 19 10.40 -21.42 25.28
N ALA A 20 9.70 -20.66 26.14
CA ALA A 20 8.39 -20.08 25.80
C ALA A 20 8.45 -18.83 24.87
N TRP A 21 9.64 -18.25 24.65
CA TRP A 21 9.81 -17.04 23.83
C TRP A 21 10.33 -17.29 22.41
N MET A 22 10.52 -18.54 22.02
CA MET A 22 10.85 -18.92 20.62
C MET A 22 9.61 -19.24 19.79
N ALA A 23 8.42 -18.99 20.30
CA ALA A 23 7.20 -19.18 19.53
C ALA A 23 6.89 -17.93 18.70
N MET A 24 7.04 -18.06 17.39
CA MET A 24 6.37 -17.32 16.33
C MET A 24 6.88 -15.92 15.97
N ALA A 25 8.17 -15.77 15.72
CA ALA A 25 8.53 -14.86 14.63
C ALA A 25 8.40 -15.65 13.32
N MET A 26 7.23 -15.64 12.68
CA MET A 26 7.13 -16.06 11.29
C MET A 26 8.19 -15.29 10.52
N PRO A 27 9.02 -15.93 9.69
CA PRO A 27 9.99 -15.17 8.90
C PRO A 27 9.20 -14.16 8.05
N SER A 28 9.53 -12.90 8.19
CA SER A 28 8.83 -11.78 7.55
C SER A 28 8.79 -11.86 6.01
N SER A 29 9.61 -12.71 5.41
CA SER A 29 9.52 -13.07 4.00
C SER A 29 8.22 -13.83 3.66
N THR A 30 7.61 -14.57 4.58
CA THR A 30 6.34 -15.28 4.35
C THR A 30 5.19 -14.30 4.24
N LEU A 31 5.11 -13.27 5.09
CA LEU A 31 4.02 -12.29 5.06
C LEU A 31 3.95 -11.55 3.71
N LEU A 32 5.09 -11.15 3.15
CA LEU A 32 5.14 -10.54 1.82
C LEU A 32 4.59 -11.49 0.75
N HIS A 33 5.01 -12.75 0.78
CA HIS A 33 4.54 -13.77 -0.15
C HIS A 33 3.05 -14.03 0.02
N ASP A 34 2.56 -14.21 1.26
CA ASP A 34 1.15 -14.45 1.57
C ASP A 34 0.26 -13.30 1.08
N LYS A 35 0.70 -12.05 1.27
CA LYS A 35 -0.04 -10.88 0.78
C LYS A 35 -0.05 -10.78 -0.75
N CYS A 36 1.04 -11.14 -1.41
CA CYS A 36 1.10 -11.15 -2.86
C CYS A 36 0.30 -12.32 -3.47
N GLU A 37 0.25 -13.48 -2.82
CA GLU A 37 -0.64 -14.59 -3.19
C GLU A 37 -2.12 -14.17 -3.11
N LEU A 38 -2.50 -13.49 -2.02
CA LEU A 38 -3.86 -13.00 -1.83
C LEU A 38 -4.24 -11.96 -2.90
N TYR A 39 -3.37 -10.98 -3.15
CA TYR A 39 -3.54 -9.98 -4.21
C TYR A 39 -3.71 -10.62 -5.58
N ALA A 40 -2.88 -11.60 -5.88
CA ALA A 40 -2.87 -12.25 -7.19
C ALA A 40 -4.09 -13.13 -7.46
N ALA A 41 -4.75 -13.64 -6.42
CA ALA A 41 -5.89 -14.58 -6.53
C ALA A 41 -5.64 -15.73 -7.54
N GLY A 42 -4.40 -16.22 -7.62
CA GLY A 42 -3.95 -17.27 -8.52
C GLY A 42 -3.38 -16.79 -9.87
N ASP A 43 -3.44 -15.49 -10.16
CA ASP A 43 -2.84 -14.89 -11.37
C ASP A 43 -1.33 -14.70 -11.21
N ARG A 44 -0.53 -15.46 -11.93
CA ARG A 44 0.93 -15.43 -11.81
C ARG A 44 1.55 -14.08 -12.18
N PRO A 45 1.16 -13.38 -13.26
CA PRO A 45 1.63 -12.04 -13.57
C PRO A 45 1.41 -11.03 -12.45
N SER A 46 0.24 -11.04 -11.83
CA SER A 46 -0.10 -10.16 -10.69
C SER A 46 0.76 -10.46 -9.45
N TYR A 47 0.99 -11.75 -9.16
CA TYR A 47 1.91 -12.14 -8.09
C TYR A 47 3.33 -11.60 -8.33
N ASP A 48 3.87 -11.83 -9.53
CA ASP A 48 5.22 -11.38 -9.88
C ASP A 48 5.32 -9.84 -9.87
N TYR A 49 4.26 -9.14 -10.27
CA TYR A 49 4.18 -7.68 -10.15
C TYR A 49 4.24 -7.23 -8.68
N CYS A 50 3.42 -7.81 -7.80
CA CYS A 50 3.38 -7.49 -6.38
C CYS A 50 4.76 -7.68 -5.73
N ILE A 51 5.37 -8.85 -5.94
CA ILE A 51 6.69 -9.16 -5.40
C ILE A 51 7.76 -8.18 -5.89
N ARG A 52 7.82 -7.90 -7.20
CA ARG A 52 8.79 -6.95 -7.75
C ARG A 52 8.59 -5.54 -7.19
N THR A 53 7.34 -5.10 -7.11
CA THR A 53 7.00 -3.75 -6.66
C THR A 53 7.38 -3.53 -5.20
N LEU A 54 7.06 -4.47 -4.31
CA LEU A 54 7.34 -4.30 -2.88
C LEU A 54 8.80 -4.57 -2.51
N ARG A 55 9.52 -5.43 -3.24
CA ARG A 55 10.95 -5.70 -3.00
C ARG A 55 11.88 -4.55 -3.38
N VAL A 56 11.38 -3.51 -4.06
CA VAL A 56 12.18 -2.28 -4.30
C VAL A 56 12.64 -1.66 -2.99
N ASP A 57 11.82 -1.75 -1.94
CA ASP A 57 12.22 -1.35 -0.58
C ASP A 57 12.76 -2.58 0.17
N SER A 58 14.04 -2.58 0.51
CA SER A 58 14.70 -3.69 1.22
C SER A 58 14.07 -3.96 2.60
N ALA A 59 13.39 -2.99 3.20
CA ALA A 59 12.69 -3.15 4.45
C ALA A 59 11.42 -4.02 4.31
N SER A 60 10.95 -4.32 3.09
CA SER A 60 9.77 -5.15 2.85
C SER A 60 9.89 -6.56 3.43
N ALA A 61 11.12 -7.11 3.45
CA ALA A 61 11.36 -8.44 3.99
C ALA A 61 11.15 -8.56 5.51
N ALA A 62 11.26 -7.45 6.24
CA ALA A 62 11.10 -7.37 7.70
C ALA A 62 9.83 -6.60 8.12
N ALA A 63 9.03 -6.14 7.16
CA ALA A 63 7.86 -5.32 7.43
C ALA A 63 6.70 -6.17 7.98
N ASP A 64 5.97 -5.59 8.91
CA ASP A 64 4.65 -6.08 9.28
C ASP A 64 3.61 -5.69 8.20
N GLU A 65 2.39 -6.13 8.35
CA GLU A 65 1.29 -5.87 7.40
C GLU A 65 1.08 -4.37 7.14
N ARG A 66 1.18 -3.53 8.17
CA ARG A 66 1.08 -2.07 8.03
C ARG A 66 2.28 -1.47 7.31
N GLY A 67 3.46 -2.01 7.59
CA GLY A 67 4.68 -1.64 6.90
C GLY A 67 4.58 -1.89 5.40
N LEU A 68 4.12 -3.08 5.00
CA LEU A 68 3.89 -3.43 3.59
C LEU A 68 2.84 -2.51 2.94
N ALA A 69 1.71 -2.27 3.61
CA ALA A 69 0.67 -1.36 3.10
C ALA A 69 1.20 0.07 2.95
N ALA A 70 1.92 0.59 3.94
CA ALA A 70 2.52 1.92 3.86
C ALA A 70 3.56 2.01 2.74
N MET A 71 4.31 0.95 2.44
CA MET A 71 5.23 0.88 1.30
C MET A 71 4.47 0.95 -0.02
N ALA A 72 3.43 0.12 -0.21
CA ALA A 72 2.60 0.13 -1.41
C ALA A 72 2.02 1.51 -1.68
N ILE A 73 1.47 2.18 -0.65
CA ILE A 73 0.94 3.54 -0.76
C ILE A 73 2.03 4.56 -1.12
N ARG A 74 3.25 4.44 -0.58
CA ARG A 74 4.36 5.32 -0.96
C ARG A 74 4.79 5.12 -2.41
N ILE A 75 4.77 3.88 -2.91
CA ILE A 75 5.04 3.58 -4.31
C ILE A 75 3.96 4.20 -5.20
N ALA A 76 2.67 4.02 -4.88
CA ALA A 76 1.56 4.67 -5.59
C ALA A 76 1.72 6.20 -5.61
N ARG A 77 2.13 6.78 -4.48
CA ARG A 77 2.42 8.22 -4.42
C ARG A 77 3.58 8.64 -5.34
N SER A 78 4.63 7.84 -5.41
CA SER A 78 5.75 8.09 -6.32
C SER A 78 5.33 8.06 -7.78
N THR A 79 4.48 7.09 -8.17
CA THR A 79 3.87 7.00 -9.50
C THR A 79 3.04 8.24 -9.80
N ALA A 80 2.15 8.67 -8.88
CA ALA A 80 1.35 9.88 -9.05
C ALA A 80 2.20 11.15 -9.19
N VAL A 81 3.31 11.27 -8.43
CA VAL A 81 4.27 12.39 -8.56
C VAL A 81 4.95 12.37 -9.92
N ALA A 82 5.38 11.21 -10.41
CA ALA A 82 6.00 11.09 -11.73
C ALA A 82 5.02 11.48 -12.85
N THR A 83 3.75 11.07 -12.73
CA THR A 83 2.70 11.44 -13.69
C THR A 83 2.40 12.93 -13.64
N ALA A 84 2.28 13.55 -12.46
CA ALA A 84 2.14 14.99 -12.32
C ALA A 84 3.30 15.77 -12.99
N ALA A 85 4.53 15.28 -12.85
CA ALA A 85 5.69 15.84 -13.54
C ALA A 85 5.62 15.66 -15.06
N LYS A 86 5.09 14.52 -15.57
CA LYS A 86 4.82 14.30 -17.00
C LYS A 86 3.79 15.30 -17.51
N ILE A 87 2.67 15.49 -16.80
CA ILE A 87 1.63 16.46 -17.13
C ILE A 87 2.22 17.87 -17.26
N ALA A 88 3.01 18.30 -16.27
CA ALA A 88 3.66 19.62 -16.31
C ALA A 88 4.61 19.80 -17.49
N ARG A 89 5.26 18.73 -17.97
CA ARG A 89 6.08 18.77 -19.20
C ARG A 89 5.22 18.92 -20.44
N LEU A 90 4.12 18.15 -20.54
CA LEU A 90 3.19 18.22 -21.66
C LEU A 90 2.54 19.60 -21.77
N GLN A 91 2.11 20.18 -20.65
CA GLN A 91 1.51 21.53 -20.60
C GLN A 91 2.43 22.61 -21.20
N ARG A 92 3.75 22.53 -20.96
CA ARG A 92 4.69 23.52 -21.47
C ARG A 92 4.84 23.47 -23.01
N GLY A 93 4.62 22.32 -23.60
CA GLY A 93 4.71 22.13 -25.07
C GLY A 93 3.37 22.19 -25.79
N GLU A 94 2.25 22.23 -25.05
CA GLU A 94 0.93 22.17 -25.68
C GLU A 94 0.49 23.53 -26.21
N THR A 95 0.16 23.56 -27.49
CA THR A 95 -0.27 24.77 -28.21
C THR A 95 -1.78 24.81 -28.47
N VAL A 96 -2.44 23.63 -28.43
CA VAL A 96 -3.88 23.53 -28.67
C VAL A 96 -4.62 23.87 -27.37
N PRO A 97 -5.49 24.92 -27.36
CA PRO A 97 -6.14 25.36 -26.11
C PRO A 97 -6.94 24.27 -25.42
N ALA A 98 -7.78 23.53 -26.15
CA ALA A 98 -8.59 22.45 -25.59
C ALA A 98 -7.74 21.35 -24.90
N ARG A 99 -6.63 20.94 -25.52
CA ARG A 99 -5.71 19.96 -24.90
C ARG A 99 -4.98 20.52 -23.68
N ARG A 100 -4.70 21.82 -23.69
CA ARG A 100 -4.12 22.51 -22.52
C ARG A 100 -5.09 22.50 -21.35
N ASP A 101 -6.38 22.71 -21.61
CA ASP A 101 -7.43 22.68 -20.57
C ASP A 101 -7.59 21.25 -20.00
N GLY A 102 -7.59 20.22 -20.86
CA GLY A 102 -7.56 18.82 -20.43
C GLY A 102 -6.34 18.50 -19.53
N LEU A 103 -5.14 18.93 -19.95
CA LEU A 103 -3.93 18.77 -19.14
C LEU A 103 -4.00 19.53 -17.80
N ALA A 104 -4.67 20.69 -17.76
CA ALA A 104 -4.85 21.46 -16.52
C ALA A 104 -5.77 20.72 -15.53
N ALA A 105 -6.86 20.12 -16.03
CA ALA A 105 -7.75 19.28 -15.24
C ALA A 105 -7.00 18.06 -14.68
N CYS A 106 -6.25 17.33 -15.52
CA CYS A 106 -5.41 16.21 -15.09
C CYS A 106 -4.39 16.64 -14.01
N ALA A 107 -3.78 17.81 -14.16
CA ALA A 107 -2.83 18.32 -13.18
C ALA A 107 -3.48 18.52 -11.78
N ALA A 108 -4.74 18.99 -11.76
CA ALA A 108 -5.48 19.17 -10.51
C ALA A 108 -5.79 17.82 -9.84
N GLU A 109 -6.24 16.82 -10.61
CA GLU A 109 -6.56 15.47 -10.11
C GLU A 109 -5.31 14.76 -9.58
N TYR A 110 -4.22 14.77 -10.33
CA TYR A 110 -2.97 14.15 -9.88
C TYR A 110 -2.34 14.87 -8.67
N ALA A 111 -2.47 16.18 -8.58
CA ALA A 111 -2.06 16.91 -7.37
C ALA A 111 -2.91 16.52 -6.16
N ALA A 112 -4.20 16.28 -6.33
CA ALA A 112 -5.07 15.77 -5.28
C ALA A 112 -4.70 14.32 -4.90
N ALA A 113 -4.46 13.44 -5.87
CA ALA A 113 -4.02 12.06 -5.65
C ALA A 113 -2.72 12.01 -4.83
N VAL A 114 -1.72 12.82 -5.16
CA VAL A 114 -0.45 12.90 -4.40
C VAL A 114 -0.69 13.29 -2.93
N ARG A 115 -1.61 14.25 -2.66
CA ARG A 115 -1.93 14.65 -1.29
C ARG A 115 -2.67 13.55 -0.54
N ARG A 116 -3.67 12.90 -1.17
CA ARG A 116 -4.45 11.79 -0.59
C ARG A 116 -3.56 10.60 -0.24
N LEU A 117 -2.71 10.17 -1.16
CA LEU A 117 -1.75 9.09 -0.92
C LEU A 117 -0.76 9.42 0.20
N GLY A 118 -0.32 10.69 0.28
CA GLY A 118 0.53 11.14 1.38
C GLY A 118 -0.18 11.09 2.75
N ARG A 119 -1.49 11.36 2.81
CA ARG A 119 -2.31 11.20 4.02
C ARG A 119 -2.50 9.72 4.36
N ALA A 120 -2.94 8.92 3.39
CA ALA A 120 -3.16 7.48 3.57
C ALA A 120 -1.92 6.76 4.13
N ALA A 121 -0.73 7.06 3.60
CA ALA A 121 0.52 6.49 4.12
C ALA A 121 0.78 6.84 5.58
N ARG A 122 0.49 8.09 5.99
CA ARG A 122 0.64 8.51 7.40
C ARG A 122 -0.39 7.85 8.31
N ASP A 123 -1.63 7.71 7.84
CA ASP A 123 -2.72 7.12 8.61
C ASP A 123 -2.44 5.63 8.86
N VAL A 124 -2.02 4.88 7.84
CA VAL A 124 -1.58 3.48 7.99
C VAL A 124 -0.41 3.37 8.97
N SER A 125 0.60 4.24 8.86
CA SER A 125 1.77 4.19 9.74
C SER A 125 1.43 4.48 11.21
N ARG A 126 0.37 5.26 11.47
CA ARG A 126 -0.11 5.61 12.82
C ARG A 126 -1.15 4.66 13.37
N SER A 127 -1.76 3.82 12.53
CA SER A 127 -2.85 2.92 12.90
C SER A 127 -2.40 1.85 13.90
N ARG A 128 -2.35 2.16 15.20
CA ARG A 128 -1.96 1.25 16.29
C ARG A 128 -3.07 1.14 17.33
N GLY A 129 -3.19 -0.03 17.93
CA GLY A 129 -4.17 -0.28 18.98
C GLY A 129 -5.63 -0.16 18.52
N ALA A 130 -6.54 0.08 19.46
CA ALA A 130 -7.98 0.14 19.18
C ALA A 130 -8.38 1.33 18.28
N ALA A 131 -7.67 2.45 18.36
CA ALA A 131 -7.88 3.64 17.50
C ALA A 131 -7.48 3.38 16.04
N GLY A 132 -6.55 2.46 15.78
CA GLY A 132 -6.00 2.17 14.48
C GLY A 132 -7.01 1.75 13.41
N ALA A 133 -8.17 1.26 13.83
CA ALA A 133 -9.25 0.89 12.91
C ALA A 133 -9.88 2.09 12.18
N ARG A 134 -9.84 3.27 12.79
CA ARG A 134 -10.33 4.51 12.17
C ARG A 134 -9.35 4.96 11.10
N GLU A 135 -8.06 5.03 11.43
CA GLU A 135 -7.01 5.46 10.52
C GLU A 135 -6.94 4.54 9.28
N LEU A 136 -7.14 3.22 9.46
CA LEU A 136 -7.18 2.29 8.32
C LEU A 136 -8.40 2.53 7.43
N ARG A 137 -9.58 2.84 7.99
CA ARG A 137 -10.76 3.18 7.18
C ARG A 137 -10.56 4.51 6.44
N GLU A 138 -9.96 5.50 7.07
CA GLU A 138 -9.61 6.77 6.42
C GLU A 138 -8.63 6.55 5.27
N ALA A 139 -7.60 5.72 5.47
CA ALA A 139 -6.67 5.35 4.42
C ALA A 139 -7.37 4.64 3.26
N GLN A 140 -8.28 3.71 3.54
CA GLN A 140 -9.06 3.01 2.52
C GLN A 140 -9.94 3.97 1.70
N THR A 141 -10.60 4.92 2.36
CA THR A 141 -11.39 5.96 1.67
C THR A 141 -10.51 6.82 0.77
N LEU A 142 -9.34 7.24 1.26
CA LEU A 142 -8.40 8.03 0.47
C LEU A 142 -7.86 7.28 -0.75
N LEU A 143 -7.61 5.96 -0.65
CA LEU A 143 -7.21 5.14 -1.78
C LEU A 143 -8.34 5.04 -2.82
N ALA A 144 -9.58 4.80 -2.38
CA ALA A 144 -10.74 4.75 -3.26
C ALA A 144 -10.95 6.09 -4.02
N GLU A 145 -10.71 7.23 -3.35
CA GLU A 145 -10.77 8.54 -4.02
C GLU A 145 -9.64 8.76 -5.04
N VAL A 146 -8.52 8.07 -4.91
CA VAL A 146 -7.40 8.16 -5.86
C VAL A 146 -7.66 7.34 -7.11
N THR A 147 -8.35 6.22 -7.01
CA THR A 147 -8.72 5.36 -8.15
C THR A 147 -9.52 6.13 -9.22
N GLY A 148 -10.30 7.15 -8.86
CA GLY A 148 -11.03 7.98 -9.83
C GLY A 148 -10.18 9.04 -10.55
N ALA A 149 -8.94 9.29 -10.15
CA ALA A 149 -8.13 10.36 -10.76
C ALA A 149 -7.78 10.11 -12.24
N PRO A 150 -7.42 8.89 -12.68
CA PRO A 150 -7.22 8.58 -14.10
C PRO A 150 -8.49 8.80 -14.93
N GLU A 151 -9.64 8.28 -14.49
CA GLU A 151 -10.90 8.42 -15.19
C GLU A 151 -11.32 9.88 -15.36
N LEU A 152 -11.20 10.71 -14.32
CA LEU A 152 -11.50 12.13 -14.39
C LEU A 152 -10.57 12.87 -15.35
N CYS A 153 -9.32 12.44 -15.46
CA CYS A 153 -8.37 12.96 -16.41
C CYS A 153 -8.78 12.60 -17.87
N ASP A 154 -9.15 11.34 -18.12
CA ASP A 154 -9.59 10.89 -19.46
C ASP A 154 -10.87 11.63 -19.90
N VAL A 155 -11.86 11.75 -19.01
CA VAL A 155 -13.08 12.52 -19.26
C VAL A 155 -12.76 13.97 -19.62
N ALA A 156 -11.80 14.60 -18.94
CA ALA A 156 -11.40 15.97 -19.24
C ALA A 156 -10.82 16.11 -20.66
N PHE A 157 -10.07 15.11 -21.15
CA PHE A 157 -9.59 15.08 -22.54
C PHE A 157 -10.71 14.87 -23.55
N GLU A 158 -11.65 13.98 -23.26
CA GLU A 158 -12.81 13.72 -24.14
C GLU A 158 -13.68 14.97 -24.28
N VAL A 159 -14.00 15.64 -23.16
CA VAL A 159 -14.79 16.89 -23.15
C VAL A 159 -14.08 18.01 -23.88
N ALA A 160 -12.75 18.07 -23.81
CA ALA A 160 -11.94 19.01 -24.56
C ALA A 160 -11.86 18.72 -26.05
N GLY A 161 -12.51 17.66 -26.56
CA GLY A 161 -12.48 17.26 -27.98
C GLY A 161 -11.15 16.63 -28.40
N GLY A 162 -10.37 16.12 -27.44
CA GLY A 162 -9.10 15.43 -27.69
C GLY A 162 -9.29 13.97 -28.10
N GLN A 163 -8.42 13.46 -28.97
CA GLN A 163 -8.35 12.03 -29.25
C GLN A 163 -7.34 11.39 -28.28
N GLY A 164 -7.85 10.66 -27.27
CA GLY A 164 -7.05 9.89 -26.32
C GLY A 164 -6.16 10.73 -25.40
N SER A 165 -6.06 10.29 -24.17
CA SER A 165 -5.17 10.91 -23.18
C SER A 165 -3.71 10.54 -23.47
N PRO A 166 -2.75 11.48 -23.47
CA PRO A 166 -1.33 11.17 -23.55
C PRO A 166 -0.83 10.49 -22.26
N LEU A 167 -1.72 10.22 -21.33
CA LEU A 167 -1.42 9.68 -19.99
C LEU A 167 -1.81 8.22 -19.83
N ASP A 168 -2.54 7.59 -20.77
CA ASP A 168 -3.10 6.23 -20.69
C ASP A 168 -2.20 5.19 -19.99
N ALA A 169 -0.91 5.19 -20.32
CA ALA A 169 0.02 4.24 -19.71
C ALA A 169 0.31 4.58 -18.23
N ALA A 170 0.38 5.86 -17.89
CA ALA A 170 0.62 6.33 -16.54
C ALA A 170 -0.64 6.16 -15.66
N ASP A 171 -1.81 6.33 -16.28
CA ASP A 171 -3.11 6.14 -15.64
C ASP A 171 -3.30 4.67 -15.25
N ARG A 172 -3.03 3.73 -16.18
CA ARG A 172 -3.05 2.29 -15.87
C ARG A 172 -2.03 1.88 -14.81
N GLU A 173 -0.84 2.47 -14.83
CA GLU A 173 0.19 2.19 -13.81
C GLU A 173 -0.28 2.66 -12.43
N LEU A 174 -0.91 3.84 -12.34
CA LEU A 174 -1.45 4.33 -11.07
C LEU A 174 -2.57 3.41 -10.56
N ASP A 175 -3.50 3.00 -11.41
CA ASP A 175 -4.61 2.11 -11.04
C ASP A 175 -4.10 0.79 -10.46
N VAL A 176 -3.14 0.16 -11.13
CA VAL A 176 -2.58 -1.13 -10.69
C VAL A 176 -1.89 -1.00 -9.34
N VAL A 177 -1.10 0.05 -9.12
CA VAL A 177 -0.36 0.21 -7.86
C VAL A 177 -1.27 0.67 -6.71
N VAL A 178 -2.35 1.43 -6.99
CA VAL A 178 -3.37 1.79 -6.00
C VAL A 178 -4.21 0.58 -5.63
N GLY A 179 -4.58 -0.26 -6.59
CA GLY A 179 -5.22 -1.55 -6.35
C GLY A 179 -4.39 -2.43 -5.43
N LEU A 180 -3.10 -2.62 -5.75
CA LEU A 180 -2.16 -3.34 -4.88
C LEU A 180 -2.12 -2.76 -3.46
N ALA A 181 -2.06 -1.44 -3.32
CA ALA A 181 -2.03 -0.78 -2.02
C ALA A 181 -3.33 -1.00 -1.22
N SER A 182 -4.47 -1.05 -1.90
CA SER A 182 -5.78 -1.31 -1.30
C SER A 182 -5.91 -2.76 -0.79
N ASP A 183 -5.43 -3.73 -1.57
CA ASP A 183 -5.53 -5.15 -1.23
C ASP A 183 -4.56 -5.58 -0.12
N ILE A 184 -3.42 -4.88 0.00
CA ILE A 184 -2.45 -5.14 1.09
C ILE A 184 -2.87 -4.46 2.40
N LEU A 185 -3.79 -3.49 2.38
CA LEU A 185 -4.27 -2.86 3.61
C LEU A 185 -4.76 -3.90 4.61
N PRO A 186 -4.38 -3.79 5.90
CA PRO A 186 -4.87 -4.69 6.93
C PRO A 186 -6.39 -4.68 6.96
N THR A 187 -7.01 -5.79 6.59
CA THR A 187 -8.45 -5.98 6.80
C THR A 187 -8.67 -6.23 8.29
N ARG A 188 -9.62 -5.49 8.88
CA ARG A 188 -10.02 -5.72 10.27
C ARG A 188 -10.38 -7.21 10.40
N PRO A 189 -9.84 -7.95 11.40
CA PRO A 189 -10.41 -9.24 11.71
C PRO A 189 -11.88 -9.01 12.02
N MET A 190 -12.77 -9.64 11.26
CA MET A 190 -14.18 -9.69 11.63
C MET A 190 -14.20 -10.21 13.07
N ALA A 191 -14.76 -9.40 13.98
CA ALA A 191 -14.96 -9.84 15.35
C ALA A 191 -15.72 -11.16 15.23
N THR A 192 -15.07 -12.25 15.59
CA THR A 192 -15.74 -13.52 15.75
C THR A 192 -16.76 -13.28 16.84
N THR A 193 -18.00 -13.07 16.48
CA THR A 193 -19.13 -13.16 17.39
C THR A 193 -19.09 -14.58 17.91
N LYS A 194 -18.52 -14.71 19.12
CA LYS A 194 -18.58 -15.97 19.87
C LYS A 194 -20.05 -16.29 20.12
N PRO A 195 -20.51 -17.50 19.74
CA PRO A 195 -21.88 -17.94 20.00
C PRO A 195 -22.15 -17.99 21.52
#